data_9e1d16a359480983a0b0937a28a8154f
#
_entry.id   9e1d16a359480983a0b0937a28a8154f
#
_cell.length_a   1.000
_cell.length_b   1.000
_cell.length_c   1.000
_cell.angle_alpha   90.00
_cell.angle_beta   90.00
_cell.angle_gamma   90.00
#
_symmetry.space_group_name_H-M   'P 1'
#
loop_
_entity.id
_entity.type
_entity.pdbx_description
1 polymer ?
#
loop_
_entity_poly.entity_id
_entity_poly.type
_entity_poly.pdbx_seq_one_letter_code
_entity_poly.pdbx_strand_id
1 'polypeptide(L)'
;YSSAASDVYKRQGYKVKVAKLTAASIPKAQVLEQPVGLLKAVIDEETGLILGAHLFCEESYELINMIKLAMDAKLPYTVLRDTIYTHPTMSEAFNDLFAI
;
A
#
# COMPACT_ATOMS: atom_id res chain seq x y z
N TYR A 1 10.28 8.97 1.51
CA TYR A 1 10.12 8.11 0.34
C TYR A 1 10.07 8.97 -0.91
N SER A 2 10.85 8.62 -1.86
CA SER A 2 11.02 9.43 -3.06
C SER A 2 10.44 8.73 -4.29
N SER A 3 10.31 9.49 -5.38
CA SER A 3 9.98 8.95 -6.69
C SER A 3 11.08 8.04 -7.26
N ALA A 4 12.25 7.98 -6.62
CA ALA A 4 13.36 7.17 -7.09
C ALA A 4 13.01 5.69 -7.24
N ALA A 5 12.19 5.14 -6.34
CA ALA A 5 11.77 3.75 -6.44
C ALA A 5 10.93 3.49 -7.68
N SER A 6 9.95 4.37 -7.98
CA SER A 6 9.16 4.24 -9.20
C SER A 6 10.02 4.46 -10.46
N ASP A 7 10.99 5.35 -10.39
CA ASP A 7 11.92 5.58 -11.51
C ASP A 7 12.77 4.34 -11.82
N VAL A 8 13.19 3.61 -10.79
CA VAL A 8 13.94 2.35 -10.99
C VAL A 8 13.10 1.36 -11.78
N TYR A 9 11.83 1.18 -11.43
CA TYR A 9 10.95 0.27 -12.17
C TYR A 9 10.68 0.75 -13.59
N LYS A 10 10.51 2.05 -13.80
CA LYS A 10 10.35 2.63 -15.13
C LYS A 10 11.55 2.35 -16.02
N ARG A 11 12.77 2.45 -15.49
CA ARG A 11 14.00 2.14 -16.21
C ARG A 11 14.10 0.68 -16.60
N GLN A 12 13.44 -0.22 -15.86
CA GLN A 12 13.37 -1.64 -16.15
C GLN A 12 12.28 -1.99 -17.17
N GLY A 13 11.57 -1.00 -17.69
CA GLY A 13 10.56 -1.20 -18.71
C GLY A 13 9.13 -1.33 -18.20
N TYR A 14 8.91 -1.17 -16.89
CA TYR A 14 7.56 -1.22 -16.33
C TYR A 14 6.82 0.09 -16.57
N LYS A 15 5.55 -0.01 -16.87
CA LYS A 15 4.61 1.10 -16.76
C LYS A 15 4.03 1.05 -15.37
N VAL A 16 4.29 2.08 -14.57
CA VAL A 16 3.91 2.06 -13.15
C VAL A 16 2.92 3.15 -12.81
N LYS A 17 2.10 2.88 -11.81
CA LYS A 17 1.33 3.90 -11.11
C LYS A 17 1.64 3.80 -9.61
N VAL A 18 1.48 4.91 -8.92
CA VAL A 18 1.86 5.03 -7.52
C VAL A 18 0.60 5.27 -6.69
N ALA A 19 0.41 4.43 -5.67
CA ALA A 19 -0.63 4.59 -4.68
C ALA A 19 -0.04 5.27 -3.44
N LYS A 20 -0.75 6.25 -2.88
CA LYS A 20 -0.34 6.96 -1.67
C LYS A 20 -1.52 7.16 -0.74
N LEU A 21 -1.24 7.10 0.56
CA LEU A 21 -2.22 7.40 1.59
C LEU A 21 -1.49 7.96 2.81
N THR A 22 -2.00 9.06 3.38
CA THR A 22 -1.48 9.54 4.65
C THR A 22 -2.11 8.77 5.81
N ALA A 23 -1.33 8.50 6.86
CA ALA A 23 -1.81 7.77 8.02
C ALA A 23 -2.98 8.48 8.71
N ALA A 24 -3.04 9.81 8.60
CA ALA A 24 -4.14 10.60 9.17
C ALA A 24 -5.52 10.19 8.64
N SER A 25 -5.58 9.58 7.45
CA SER A 25 -6.83 9.12 6.84
C SER A 25 -7.29 7.75 7.36
N ILE A 26 -6.49 7.06 8.17
CA ILE A 26 -6.78 5.70 8.61
C ILE A 26 -7.57 5.74 9.91
N PRO A 27 -8.79 5.14 9.98
CA PRO A 27 -9.60 5.18 11.19
C PRO A 27 -8.87 4.64 12.43
N LYS A 28 -8.15 3.53 12.31
CA LYS A 28 -7.42 2.95 13.44
C LYS A 28 -6.30 3.86 13.93
N ALA A 29 -5.64 4.58 13.04
CA ALA A 29 -4.60 5.52 13.41
C ALA A 29 -5.17 6.66 14.26
N GLN A 30 -6.38 7.11 13.95
CA GLN A 30 -7.08 8.10 14.75
C GLN A 30 -7.44 7.55 16.14
N VAL A 31 -7.94 6.32 16.21
CA VAL A 31 -8.26 5.66 17.48
C VAL A 31 -7.03 5.54 18.37
N LEU A 32 -5.89 5.20 17.78
CA LEU A 32 -4.62 5.05 18.50
C LEU A 32 -3.92 6.39 18.79
N GLU A 33 -4.49 7.50 18.29
CA GLU A 33 -3.88 8.84 18.38
C GLU A 33 -2.46 8.86 17.78
N GLN A 34 -2.26 8.08 16.71
CA GLN A 34 -1.00 7.99 15.97
C GLN A 34 -1.21 8.28 14.47
N PRO A 35 -1.68 9.49 14.13
CA PRO A 35 -2.04 9.81 12.74
C PRO A 35 -0.84 10.23 11.87
N VAL A 36 0.36 9.93 12.30
CA VAL A 36 1.59 10.31 11.59
C VAL A 36 2.04 9.18 10.68
N GLY A 37 2.38 9.52 9.45
CA GLY A 37 2.98 8.56 8.54
C GLY A 37 2.42 8.59 7.13
N LEU A 38 2.97 7.73 6.31
CA LEU A 38 2.66 7.65 4.88
C LEU A 38 2.72 6.19 4.43
N LEU A 39 1.77 5.81 3.60
CA LEU A 39 1.79 4.53 2.90
C LEU A 39 1.95 4.82 1.41
N LYS A 40 2.79 4.06 0.75
CA LYS A 40 3.05 4.23 -0.67
C LYS A 40 3.33 2.87 -1.32
N ALA A 41 2.79 2.65 -2.50
CA ALA A 41 3.04 1.42 -3.26
C ALA A 41 3.24 1.75 -4.73
N VAL A 42 4.06 0.94 -5.39
CA VAL A 42 4.30 1.03 -6.83
C VAL A 42 3.65 -0.17 -7.49
N ILE A 43 2.80 0.09 -8.46
CA ILE A 43 1.95 -0.91 -9.12
C ILE A 43 2.33 -0.99 -10.59
N ASP A 44 2.46 -2.21 -11.12
CA ASP A 44 2.56 -2.46 -12.55
C ASP A 44 1.18 -2.22 -13.18
N GLU A 45 1.08 -1.22 -14.06
CA GLU A 45 -0.21 -0.89 -14.71
C GLU A 45 -0.75 -2.02 -15.57
N GLU A 46 0.11 -2.84 -16.15
CA GLU A 46 -0.30 -3.88 -17.09
C GLU A 46 -0.86 -5.10 -16.37
N THR A 47 -0.24 -5.51 -15.26
CA THR A 47 -0.62 -6.73 -14.53
C THR A 47 -1.42 -6.47 -13.28
N GLY A 48 -1.35 -5.25 -12.74
CA GLY A 48 -1.94 -4.91 -11.44
C GLY A 48 -1.12 -5.43 -10.27
N LEU A 49 0.06 -6.01 -10.51
CA LEU A 49 0.89 -6.56 -9.44
C LEU A 49 1.61 -5.45 -8.69
N ILE A 50 1.74 -5.63 -7.38
CA ILE A 50 2.52 -4.73 -6.53
C ILE A 50 3.99 -5.02 -6.76
N LEU A 51 4.75 -4.02 -7.21
CA LEU A 51 6.19 -4.13 -7.44
C LEU A 51 7.00 -3.77 -6.22
N GLY A 52 6.49 -2.87 -5.39
CA GLY A 52 7.16 -2.47 -4.17
C GLY A 52 6.24 -1.63 -3.30
N ALA A 53 6.58 -1.51 -2.03
CA ALA A 53 5.80 -0.71 -1.09
C ALA A 53 6.71 -0.14 -0.01
N HIS A 54 6.31 1.02 0.51
CA HIS A 54 6.98 1.67 1.62
C HIS A 54 5.90 2.13 2.59
N LEU A 55 5.95 1.63 3.81
CA LEU A 55 4.99 1.95 4.85
C LEU A 55 5.70 2.55 6.04
N PHE A 56 5.27 3.73 6.43
CA PHE A 56 5.73 4.40 7.63
C PHE A 56 4.51 4.87 8.42
N CYS A 57 4.00 4.01 9.28
CA CYS A 57 2.81 4.28 10.09
C CYS A 57 2.76 3.27 11.25
N GLU A 58 1.79 3.45 12.13
CA GLU A 58 1.53 2.49 13.20
C GLU A 58 1.21 1.12 12.59
N GLU A 59 1.77 0.06 13.17
CA GLU A 59 1.61 -1.32 12.73
C GLU A 59 2.11 -1.59 11.31
N SER A 60 3.00 -0.76 10.77
CA SER A 60 3.56 -0.97 9.44
C SER A 60 4.25 -2.32 9.29
N TYR A 61 4.85 -2.82 10.36
CA TYR A 61 5.51 -4.13 10.40
C TYR A 61 4.53 -5.30 10.18
N GLU A 62 3.24 -5.12 10.50
CA GLU A 62 2.21 -6.11 10.21
C GLU A 62 1.62 -5.90 8.81
N LEU A 63 1.37 -4.65 8.44
CA LEU A 63 0.80 -4.31 7.15
C LEU A 63 1.70 -4.74 5.99
N ILE A 64 3.02 -4.59 6.15
CA ILE A 64 3.96 -4.97 5.09
C ILE A 64 3.93 -6.48 4.83
N ASN A 65 3.62 -7.29 5.82
CA ASN A 65 3.49 -8.73 5.64
C ASN A 65 2.33 -9.08 4.72
N MET A 66 1.23 -8.34 4.79
CA MET A 66 0.09 -8.55 3.89
C MET A 66 0.47 -8.22 2.45
N ILE A 67 1.19 -7.12 2.25
CA ILE A 67 1.68 -6.73 0.93
C ILE A 67 2.65 -7.78 0.40
N LYS A 68 3.59 -8.22 1.23
CA LYS A 68 4.56 -9.25 0.87
C LYS A 68 3.87 -10.55 0.46
N LEU A 69 2.85 -10.96 1.22
CA LEU A 69 2.09 -12.16 0.91
C LEU A 69 1.37 -12.03 -0.44
N ALA A 70 0.77 -10.88 -0.71
CA ALA A 70 0.12 -10.61 -1.99
C ALA A 70 1.13 -10.65 -3.14
N MET A 71 2.32 -10.07 -2.95
CA MET A 71 3.38 -10.10 -3.96
C MET A 71 3.85 -11.53 -4.24
N ASP A 72 4.10 -12.30 -3.19
CA ASP A 72 4.58 -13.68 -3.31
C ASP A 72 3.54 -14.58 -3.99
N ALA A 73 2.27 -14.37 -3.72
CA ALA A 73 1.16 -15.10 -4.33
C ALA A 73 0.77 -14.54 -5.70
N LYS A 74 1.42 -13.47 -6.16
CA LYS A 74 1.13 -12.78 -7.43
C LYS A 74 -0.32 -12.33 -7.52
N LEU A 75 -0.85 -11.82 -6.42
CA LEU A 75 -2.19 -11.24 -6.38
C LEU A 75 -2.12 -9.77 -6.82
N PRO A 76 -3.07 -9.31 -7.66
CA PRO A 76 -3.10 -7.90 -8.04
C PRO A 76 -3.52 -7.02 -6.85
N TYR A 77 -3.17 -5.75 -6.92
CA TYR A 77 -3.52 -4.79 -5.86
C TYR A 77 -5.01 -4.73 -5.58
N THR A 78 -5.82 -5.03 -6.58
CA THR A 78 -7.28 -5.00 -6.45
C THR A 78 -7.81 -5.95 -5.39
N VAL A 79 -7.10 -7.05 -5.12
CA VAL A 79 -7.48 -7.98 -4.05
C VAL A 79 -7.42 -7.28 -2.69
N LEU A 80 -6.35 -6.52 -2.43
CA LEU A 80 -6.23 -5.77 -1.19
C LEU A 80 -7.21 -4.60 -1.14
N ARG A 81 -7.45 -3.95 -2.27
CA ARG A 81 -8.41 -2.84 -2.36
C ARG A 81 -9.83 -3.28 -2.01
N ASP A 82 -10.25 -4.44 -2.49
CA ASP A 82 -11.64 -4.87 -2.43
C ASP A 82 -11.96 -5.80 -1.26
N THR A 83 -10.96 -6.16 -0.45
CA THR A 83 -11.16 -6.97 0.75
C THR A 83 -11.95 -6.19 1.80
N ILE A 84 -12.86 -6.88 2.50
CA ILE A 84 -13.59 -6.31 3.62
C ILE A 84 -12.78 -6.63 4.89
N TYR A 85 -12.21 -5.59 5.49
CA TYR A 85 -11.38 -5.72 6.68
C TYR A 85 -12.19 -5.53 7.95
N THR A 86 -11.69 -6.12 9.04
CA THR A 86 -12.23 -5.84 10.37
C THR A 86 -12.09 -4.35 10.70
N HIS A 87 -13.09 -3.76 11.32
CA HIS A 87 -13.09 -2.35 11.71
C HIS A 87 -13.08 -2.23 13.24
N PRO A 88 -12.28 -1.34 13.86
CA PRO A 88 -11.25 -0.52 13.21
C PRO A 88 -9.90 -1.25 13.19
N THR A 89 -9.24 -1.27 12.04
CA THR A 89 -7.88 -1.84 11.91
C THR A 89 -7.03 -0.96 11.00
N MET A 90 -5.72 -1.09 11.12
CA MET A 90 -4.80 -0.43 10.21
C MET A 90 -4.88 -1.02 8.81
N SER A 91 -5.26 -2.30 8.69
CA SER A 91 -5.42 -2.99 7.40
C SER A 91 -6.46 -2.36 6.49
N GLU A 92 -7.47 -1.68 7.07
CA GLU A 92 -8.49 -0.96 6.29
C GLU A 92 -7.88 0.11 5.39
N ALA A 93 -6.65 0.56 5.70
CA ALA A 93 -5.94 1.51 4.87
C ALA A 93 -5.78 1.02 3.44
N PHE A 94 -5.73 -0.28 3.21
CA PHE A 94 -5.56 -0.83 1.87
C PHE A 94 -6.76 -0.54 0.96
N ASN A 95 -7.97 -0.41 1.51
CA ASN A 95 -9.13 -0.01 0.73
C ASN A 95 -8.91 1.36 0.09
N ASP A 96 -8.34 2.30 0.84
CA ASP A 96 -8.12 3.67 0.38
C ASP A 96 -6.79 3.83 -0.36
N LEU A 97 -5.73 3.17 0.12
CA LEU A 97 -4.41 3.24 -0.52
C LEU A 97 -4.50 2.80 -1.99
N PHE A 98 -5.21 1.72 -2.24
CA PHE A 98 -5.33 1.14 -3.57
C PHE A 98 -6.57 1.60 -4.36
N ALA A 99 -7.25 2.63 -3.89
CA ALA A 99 -8.36 3.26 -4.61
C ALA A 99 -7.83 4.17 -5.73
N ILE A 100 -7.12 3.58 -6.66
CA ILE A 100 -6.43 4.27 -7.76
C ILE A 100 -6.93 3.79 -9.10
#